data_3fc8c7d6c868f84a9ec7d036b9ac7009
#
_entry.id   3fc8c7d6c868f84a9ec7d036b9ac7009
#
_cell.length_a   1.000
_cell.length_b   1.000
_cell.length_c   1.000
_cell.angle_alpha   90.00
_cell.angle_beta   90.00
_cell.angle_gamma   90.00
#
_symmetry.space_group_name_H-M   'P 1'
#
loop_
_entity.id
_entity.type
_entity.pdbx_description
1 polymer ?
#
loop_
_entity_poly.entity_id
_entity_poly.type
_entity_poly.pdbx_seq_one_letter_code
_entity_poly.pdbx_strand_id
1 'polypeptide(L)'
;MEKKTILVVDNGEIMRETLLKILEREGYSVLTAKDGQAALGALQENKVNLIISDICMPRMDGNKLLKQAKAILPDVEIILMTGHGKMEMGLEALKQGAFDFIQKPFTKWALNKTVKQALEKQDMAAEIRFLKERMRELIAEITDLVGDPAVHRLEYSRSLGTHSAH
;
A
#
# COMPACT_ATOMS: atom_id res chain seq x y z
N MET A 1 -3.67 -18.24 6.76
CA MET A 1 -3.61 -16.82 6.28
C MET A 1 -3.02 -15.94 7.35
N GLU A 2 -2.06 -15.15 6.99
CA GLU A 2 -1.48 -14.17 7.90
C GLU A 2 -2.52 -13.09 8.24
N LYS A 3 -2.65 -12.77 9.53
CA LYS A 3 -3.62 -11.79 10.01
C LYS A 3 -3.20 -10.39 9.57
N LYS A 4 -4.10 -9.62 8.98
CA LYS A 4 -3.82 -8.23 8.57
C LYS A 4 -3.65 -7.33 9.79
N THR A 5 -2.65 -6.46 9.75
CA THR A 5 -2.34 -5.51 10.81
C THR A 5 -2.77 -4.10 10.42
N ILE A 6 -3.55 -3.48 11.28
CA ILE A 6 -4.06 -2.11 11.13
C ILE A 6 -3.45 -1.24 12.22
N LEU A 7 -2.90 -0.10 11.85
CA LEU A 7 -2.42 0.92 12.77
C LEU A 7 -3.45 2.05 12.87
N VAL A 8 -3.98 2.25 14.05
CA VAL A 8 -4.92 3.33 14.37
C VAL A 8 -4.15 4.50 14.97
N VAL A 9 -4.27 5.68 14.39
CA VAL A 9 -3.57 6.90 14.81
C VAL A 9 -4.59 7.99 15.13
N ASP A 10 -4.72 8.33 16.37
CA ASP A 10 -5.61 9.40 16.86
C ASP A 10 -5.09 9.92 18.19
N ASN A 11 -5.15 11.23 18.42
CA ASN A 11 -4.73 11.80 19.70
C ASN A 11 -5.74 11.58 20.83
N GLY A 12 -6.99 11.21 20.50
CA GLY A 12 -8.03 10.86 21.46
C GLY A 12 -7.98 9.40 21.88
N GLU A 13 -7.78 9.13 23.16
CA GLU A 13 -7.71 7.76 23.70
C GLU A 13 -9.01 6.98 23.47
N ILE A 14 -10.17 7.61 23.69
CA ILE A 14 -11.48 6.99 23.49
C ILE A 14 -11.66 6.53 22.04
N MET A 15 -11.25 7.34 21.08
CA MET A 15 -11.34 6.97 19.66
C MET A 15 -10.42 5.80 19.33
N ARG A 16 -9.18 5.82 19.82
CA ARG A 16 -8.24 4.69 19.63
C ARG A 16 -8.80 3.39 20.20
N GLU A 17 -9.32 3.41 21.42
CA GLU A 17 -9.90 2.23 22.05
C GLU A 17 -11.17 1.72 21.33
N THR A 18 -12.01 2.65 20.87
CA THR A 18 -13.22 2.32 20.12
C THR A 18 -12.87 1.61 18.81
N LEU A 19 -11.95 2.17 18.04
CA LEU A 19 -11.50 1.57 16.78
C LEU A 19 -10.77 0.23 17.01
N LEU A 20 -9.94 0.15 18.05
CA LEU A 20 -9.28 -1.10 18.44
C LEU A 20 -10.31 -2.23 18.60
N LYS A 21 -11.33 -1.99 19.43
CA LYS A 21 -12.38 -3.00 19.71
C LYS A 21 -13.18 -3.39 18.47
N ILE A 22 -13.55 -2.42 17.64
CA ILE A 22 -14.30 -2.69 16.41
C ILE A 22 -13.47 -3.55 15.46
N LEU A 23 -12.22 -3.19 15.22
CA LEU A 23 -11.36 -3.85 14.25
C LEU A 23 -10.88 -5.22 14.72
N GLU A 24 -10.60 -5.39 16.00
CA GLU A 24 -10.25 -6.70 16.57
C GLU A 24 -11.40 -7.71 16.45
N ARG A 25 -12.65 -7.26 16.61
CA ARG A 25 -13.85 -8.10 16.42
C ARG A 25 -14.00 -8.56 14.97
N GLU A 26 -13.51 -7.79 14.01
CA GLU A 26 -13.47 -8.20 12.60
C GLU A 26 -12.29 -9.13 12.26
N GLY A 27 -11.45 -9.44 13.22
CA GLY A 27 -10.35 -10.40 13.06
C GLY A 27 -9.01 -9.78 12.71
N TYR A 28 -8.87 -8.47 12.72
CA TYR A 28 -7.59 -7.78 12.45
C TYR A 28 -6.68 -7.77 13.69
N SER A 29 -5.38 -7.70 13.45
CA SER A 29 -4.40 -7.30 14.45
C SER A 29 -4.34 -5.78 14.48
N VAL A 30 -4.44 -5.16 15.64
CA VAL A 30 -4.53 -3.71 15.76
C VAL A 30 -3.43 -3.15 16.63
N LEU A 31 -2.70 -2.18 16.09
CA LEU A 31 -1.75 -1.34 16.80
C LEU A 31 -2.35 0.06 16.94
N THR A 32 -1.99 0.75 17.98
CA THR A 32 -2.43 2.14 18.19
C THR A 32 -1.27 3.08 18.39
N ALA A 33 -1.41 4.31 17.91
CA ALA A 33 -0.46 5.39 18.13
C ALA A 33 -1.20 6.68 18.47
N LYS A 34 -0.68 7.44 19.41
CA LYS A 34 -1.30 8.69 19.89
C LYS A 34 -1.05 9.90 18.98
N ASP A 35 -0.05 9.81 18.13
CA ASP A 35 0.37 10.88 17.21
C ASP A 35 1.14 10.32 16.00
N GLY A 36 1.46 11.20 15.06
CA GLY A 36 2.17 10.82 13.84
C GLY A 36 3.59 10.31 14.10
N GLN A 37 4.28 10.85 15.08
CA GLN A 37 5.65 10.41 15.40
C GLN A 37 5.66 8.99 15.97
N ALA A 38 4.74 8.67 16.88
CA ALA A 38 4.56 7.32 17.40
C ALA A 38 4.15 6.34 16.29
N ALA A 39 3.30 6.79 15.35
CA ALA A 39 2.92 6.01 14.18
C ALA A 39 4.11 5.65 13.30
N LEU A 40 4.98 6.60 12.99
CA LEU A 40 6.19 6.33 12.20
C LEU A 40 7.13 5.34 12.88
N GLY A 41 7.28 5.43 14.20
CA GLY A 41 8.04 4.45 14.99
C GLY A 41 7.44 3.04 14.88
N ALA A 42 6.12 2.92 14.97
CA ALA A 42 5.44 1.63 14.82
C ALA A 42 5.63 1.01 13.43
N LEU A 43 5.67 1.83 12.36
CA LEU A 43 5.89 1.38 10.99
C LEU A 43 7.31 0.83 10.76
N GLN A 44 8.30 1.29 11.51
CA GLN A 44 9.67 0.81 11.40
C GLN A 44 9.85 -0.57 12.06
N GLU A 45 9.05 -0.86 13.07
CA GLU A 45 9.17 -2.08 13.88
C GLU A 45 8.16 -3.17 13.51
N ASN A 46 7.10 -2.83 12.79
CA ASN A 46 6.00 -3.72 12.50
C ASN A 46 5.62 -3.70 11.02
N LYS A 47 5.18 -4.86 10.52
CA LYS A 47 4.51 -4.97 9.23
C LYS A 47 3.07 -4.47 9.38
N VAL A 48 2.77 -3.32 8.79
CA VAL A 48 1.45 -2.71 8.82
C VAL A 48 0.85 -2.73 7.42
N ASN A 49 -0.39 -3.19 7.30
CA ASN A 49 -1.10 -3.27 6.04
C ASN A 49 -1.95 -2.02 5.75
N LEU A 50 -2.54 -1.45 6.78
CA LEU A 50 -3.46 -0.31 6.69
C LEU A 50 -3.22 0.63 7.86
N ILE A 51 -3.25 1.92 7.58
CA ILE A 51 -3.28 2.98 8.59
C ILE A 51 -4.64 3.65 8.55
N ILE A 52 -5.26 3.84 9.72
CA ILE A 52 -6.44 4.67 9.91
C ILE A 52 -6.03 5.81 10.82
N SER A 53 -5.98 7.02 10.29
CA SER A 53 -5.46 8.18 11.02
C SER A 53 -6.43 9.34 11.01
N ASP A 54 -6.54 10.03 12.15
CA ASP A 54 -7.12 11.37 12.18
C ASP A 54 -6.29 12.29 11.27
N ILE A 55 -6.97 13.13 10.51
CA ILE A 55 -6.31 14.13 9.67
C ILE A 55 -5.78 15.31 10.48
N CYS A 56 -6.48 15.69 11.54
CA CYS A 56 -6.14 16.82 12.41
C CYS A 56 -5.43 16.32 13.67
N MET A 57 -4.11 16.36 13.67
CA MET A 57 -3.29 16.02 14.84
C MET A 57 -2.26 17.11 15.12
N PRO A 58 -1.86 17.32 16.38
CA PRO A 58 -0.79 18.25 16.72
C PRO A 58 0.55 17.83 16.06
N ARG A 59 1.36 18.80 15.66
CA ARG A 59 2.73 18.63 15.12
C ARG A 59 2.83 17.95 13.78
N MET A 60 2.14 16.85 13.56
CA MET A 60 2.11 16.12 12.29
C MET A 60 0.66 15.77 11.97
N ASP A 61 0.09 16.40 10.94
CA ASP A 61 -1.25 16.06 10.46
C ASP A 61 -1.26 14.76 9.65
N GLY A 62 -2.47 14.27 9.36
CA GLY A 62 -2.65 13.02 8.62
C GLY A 62 -2.07 13.03 7.21
N ASN A 63 -2.07 14.18 6.54
CA ASN A 63 -1.48 14.30 5.19
C ASN A 63 0.05 14.16 5.22
N LYS A 64 0.67 14.73 6.23
CA LYS A 64 2.11 14.60 6.43
C LYS A 64 2.51 13.18 6.82
N LEU A 65 1.72 12.55 7.69
CA LEU A 65 1.87 11.13 8.02
C LEU A 65 1.73 10.24 6.79
N LEU A 66 0.75 10.49 5.92
CA LEU A 66 0.54 9.79 4.66
C LEU A 66 1.81 9.77 3.81
N LYS A 67 2.42 10.92 3.58
CA LYS A 67 3.65 11.03 2.77
C LYS A 67 4.81 10.25 3.37
N GLN A 68 5.02 10.38 4.68
CA GLN A 68 6.12 9.71 5.35
C GLN A 68 5.90 8.20 5.48
N ALA A 69 4.67 7.76 5.74
CA ALA A 69 4.32 6.35 5.79
C ALA A 69 4.52 5.65 4.43
N LYS A 70 4.12 6.29 3.34
CA LYS A 70 4.33 5.77 1.98
C LYS A 70 5.82 5.67 1.60
N ALA A 71 6.67 6.52 2.14
CA ALA A 71 8.12 6.44 1.96
C ALA A 71 8.72 5.24 2.70
N ILE A 72 8.20 4.89 3.88
CA ILE A 72 8.67 3.76 4.69
C ILE A 72 8.10 2.43 4.15
N LEU A 73 6.79 2.39 3.92
CA LEU A 73 6.04 1.23 3.43
C LEU A 73 5.24 1.61 2.18
N PRO A 74 5.82 1.50 0.97
CA PRO A 74 5.14 1.94 -0.27
C PRO A 74 3.77 1.31 -0.53
N ASP A 75 3.56 0.10 -0.03
CA ASP A 75 2.32 -0.65 -0.24
C ASP A 75 1.27 -0.44 0.85
N VAL A 76 1.59 0.29 1.93
CA VAL A 76 0.61 0.55 2.99
C VAL A 76 -0.54 1.38 2.43
N GLU A 77 -1.77 0.99 2.74
CA GLU A 77 -2.94 1.80 2.45
C GLU A 77 -3.28 2.70 3.63
N ILE A 78 -3.85 3.86 3.36
CA ILE A 78 -4.16 4.86 4.38
C ILE A 78 -5.57 5.36 4.18
N ILE A 79 -6.36 5.30 5.25
CA ILE A 79 -7.68 5.92 5.38
C ILE A 79 -7.54 7.07 6.38
N LEU A 80 -8.00 8.25 6.01
CA LEU A 80 -8.01 9.40 6.91
C LEU A 80 -9.41 9.63 7.49
N MET A 81 -9.45 10.01 8.75
CA MET A 81 -10.68 10.42 9.43
C MET A 81 -10.76 11.95 9.49
N THR A 82 -11.86 12.51 9.01
CA THR A 82 -12.08 13.96 8.96
C THR A 82 -13.18 14.36 9.93
N GLY A 83 -12.98 15.49 10.59
CA GLY A 83 -14.03 16.14 11.38
C GLY A 83 -15.02 16.92 10.51
N HIS A 84 -16.05 17.45 11.15
CA HIS A 84 -17.04 18.29 10.50
C HIS A 84 -16.38 19.55 9.88
N GLY A 85 -16.74 19.89 8.64
CA GLY A 85 -16.19 21.06 7.93
C GLY A 85 -14.75 20.88 7.39
N LYS A 86 -14.19 19.68 7.40
CA LYS A 86 -12.82 19.36 6.93
C LYS A 86 -12.78 18.55 5.63
N MET A 87 -13.85 18.60 4.84
CA MET A 87 -13.97 17.86 3.57
C MET A 87 -12.82 18.14 2.60
N GLU A 88 -12.39 19.40 2.48
CA GLU A 88 -11.30 19.80 1.59
C GLU A 88 -9.97 19.13 1.94
N MET A 89 -9.70 18.92 3.22
CA MET A 89 -8.51 18.21 3.68
C MET A 89 -8.55 16.73 3.27
N GLY A 90 -9.73 16.10 3.32
CA GLY A 90 -9.95 14.74 2.85
C GLY A 90 -9.74 14.61 1.34
N LEU A 91 -10.27 15.53 0.55
CA LEU A 91 -10.08 15.56 -0.90
C LEU A 91 -8.61 15.75 -1.28
N GLU A 92 -7.88 16.61 -0.57
CA GLU A 92 -6.44 16.78 -0.77
C GLU A 92 -5.66 15.49 -0.45
N ALA A 93 -6.05 14.78 0.60
CA ALA A 93 -5.46 13.49 0.95
C ALA A 93 -5.62 12.45 -0.17
N LEU A 94 -6.77 12.39 -0.84
CA LEU A 94 -7.00 11.52 -1.97
C LEU A 94 -6.04 11.84 -3.14
N LYS A 95 -5.81 13.11 -3.42
CA LYS A 95 -4.85 13.55 -4.43
C LYS A 95 -3.41 13.13 -4.09
N GLN A 96 -3.10 13.05 -2.80
CA GLN A 96 -1.78 12.66 -2.30
C GLN A 96 -1.60 11.15 -2.15
N GLY A 97 -2.60 10.34 -2.49
CA GLY A 97 -2.51 8.89 -2.51
C GLY A 97 -3.13 8.16 -1.31
N ALA A 98 -3.93 8.84 -0.48
CA ALA A 98 -4.78 8.15 0.49
C ALA A 98 -5.78 7.24 -0.25
N PHE A 99 -6.09 6.09 0.35
CA PHE A 99 -7.10 5.20 -0.23
C PHE A 99 -8.48 5.86 -0.20
N ASP A 100 -8.85 6.40 0.96
CA ASP A 100 -10.12 7.09 1.16
C ASP A 100 -10.05 7.96 2.42
N PHE A 101 -11.11 8.72 2.66
CA PHE A 101 -11.34 9.39 3.92
C PHE A 101 -12.75 9.09 4.44
N ILE A 102 -12.90 9.07 5.75
CA ILE A 102 -14.17 8.84 6.43
C ILE A 102 -14.49 10.06 7.29
N GLN A 103 -15.69 10.60 7.12
CA GLN A 103 -16.15 11.75 7.93
C GLN A 103 -16.68 11.29 9.28
N LYS A 104 -16.20 11.90 10.35
CA LYS A 104 -16.74 11.72 11.70
C LYS A 104 -18.05 12.53 11.88
N PRO A 105 -19.07 12.00 12.54
CA PRO A 105 -19.20 10.65 13.06
C PRO A 105 -19.46 9.63 11.94
N PHE A 106 -18.91 8.44 12.04
CA PHE A 106 -19.11 7.36 11.07
C PHE A 106 -19.78 6.13 11.72
N THR A 107 -20.44 5.35 10.91
CA THR A 107 -21.01 4.07 11.34
C THR A 107 -19.94 2.98 11.31
N LYS A 108 -20.11 1.99 12.16
CA LYS A 108 -19.29 0.76 12.15
C LYS A 108 -19.29 0.09 10.77
N TRP A 109 -20.45 0.07 10.11
CA TRP A 109 -20.58 -0.49 8.76
C TRP A 109 -19.73 0.26 7.73
N ALA A 110 -19.78 1.61 7.72
CA ALA A 110 -19.00 2.43 6.80
C ALA A 110 -17.48 2.24 7.01
N LEU A 111 -17.04 2.20 8.26
CA LEU A 111 -15.66 1.92 8.62
C LEU A 111 -15.21 0.55 8.08
N ASN A 112 -15.94 -0.50 8.43
CA ASN A 112 -15.58 -1.87 8.06
C ASN A 112 -15.58 -2.08 6.54
N LYS A 113 -16.53 -1.48 5.82
CA LYS A 113 -16.58 -1.50 4.36
C LYS A 113 -15.33 -0.87 3.76
N THR A 114 -14.96 0.33 4.19
CA THR A 114 -13.79 1.04 3.67
C THR A 114 -12.49 0.31 3.99
N VAL A 115 -12.36 -0.21 5.20
CA VAL A 115 -11.21 -1.04 5.63
C VAL A 115 -11.05 -2.27 4.73
N LYS A 116 -12.14 -2.99 4.50
CA LYS A 116 -12.13 -4.19 3.64
C LYS A 116 -11.70 -3.85 2.22
N GLN A 117 -12.24 -2.79 1.64
CA GLN A 117 -11.87 -2.34 0.29
C GLN A 117 -10.39 -1.92 0.20
N ALA A 118 -9.87 -1.24 1.20
CA ALA A 118 -8.46 -0.85 1.25
C ALA A 118 -7.51 -2.06 1.29
N LEU A 119 -7.85 -3.05 2.10
CA LEU A 119 -7.06 -4.28 2.23
C LEU A 119 -7.15 -5.17 0.98
N GLU A 120 -8.31 -5.23 0.33
CA GLU A 120 -8.47 -5.93 -0.95
C GLU A 120 -7.62 -5.29 -2.05
N LYS A 121 -7.59 -3.96 -2.13
CA LYS A 121 -6.70 -3.24 -3.07
C LYS A 121 -5.24 -3.56 -2.82
N GLN A 122 -4.82 -3.59 -1.56
CA GLN A 122 -3.45 -3.92 -1.19
C GLN A 122 -3.08 -5.35 -1.62
N ASP A 123 -3.96 -6.31 -1.40
CA ASP A 123 -3.74 -7.71 -1.81
C ASP A 123 -3.59 -7.84 -3.33
N MET A 124 -4.45 -7.18 -4.10
CA MET A 124 -4.36 -7.16 -5.56
C MET A 124 -3.04 -6.55 -6.05
N ALA A 125 -2.60 -5.45 -5.45
CA ALA A 125 -1.33 -4.82 -5.80
C ALA A 125 -0.13 -5.72 -5.50
N ALA A 126 -0.15 -6.42 -4.37
CA ALA A 126 0.88 -7.38 -3.99
C ALA A 126 0.93 -8.58 -4.96
N GLU A 127 -0.23 -9.11 -5.35
CA GLU A 127 -0.33 -10.21 -6.32
C GLU A 127 0.18 -9.80 -7.70
N ILE A 128 -0.21 -8.64 -8.19
CA ILE A 128 0.29 -8.12 -9.49
C ILE A 128 1.82 -7.98 -9.45
N ARG A 129 2.39 -7.49 -8.37
CA ARG A 129 3.84 -7.37 -8.22
C ARG A 129 4.51 -8.74 -8.24
N PHE A 130 4.01 -9.69 -7.49
CA PHE A 130 4.51 -11.06 -7.46
C PHE A 130 4.49 -11.71 -8.85
N LEU A 131 3.37 -11.59 -9.58
CA LEU A 131 3.24 -12.13 -10.93
C LEU A 131 4.19 -11.45 -11.92
N LYS A 132 4.41 -10.15 -11.81
CA LYS A 132 5.38 -9.43 -12.64
C LYS A 132 6.82 -9.88 -12.39
N GLU A 133 7.19 -10.09 -11.13
CA GLU A 133 8.51 -10.61 -10.77
C GLU A 133 8.70 -12.02 -11.31
N ARG A 134 7.73 -12.90 -11.10
CA ARG A 134 7.77 -14.27 -11.61
C ARG A 134 7.87 -14.33 -13.14
N MET A 135 7.16 -13.44 -13.82
CA MET A 135 7.25 -13.33 -15.27
C MET A 135 8.64 -12.86 -15.73
N ARG A 136 9.27 -11.92 -15.03
CA ARG A 136 10.65 -11.49 -15.33
C ARG A 136 11.65 -12.62 -15.17
N GLU A 137 11.54 -13.40 -14.10
CA GLU A 137 12.37 -14.57 -13.85
C GLU A 137 12.24 -15.59 -14.99
N LEU A 138 11.01 -15.93 -15.39
CA LEU A 138 10.76 -16.86 -16.49
C LEU A 138 11.31 -16.35 -17.83
N ILE A 139 11.18 -15.06 -18.11
CA ILE A 139 11.76 -14.46 -19.32
C ILE A 139 13.29 -14.57 -19.28
N ALA A 140 13.91 -14.31 -18.15
CA ALA A 140 15.36 -14.45 -17.99
C ALA A 140 15.81 -15.92 -18.21
N GLU A 141 15.11 -16.88 -17.60
CA GLU A 141 15.37 -18.31 -17.81
C GLU A 141 15.26 -18.73 -19.29
N ILE A 142 14.20 -18.25 -19.98
CA ILE A 142 14.02 -18.55 -21.41
C ILE A 142 15.12 -17.89 -22.25
N THR A 143 15.51 -16.66 -21.92
CA THR A 143 16.58 -15.95 -22.64
C THR A 143 17.91 -16.67 -22.49
N ASP A 144 18.23 -17.17 -21.31
CA ASP A 144 19.43 -17.96 -21.06
C ASP A 144 19.43 -19.30 -21.82
N LEU A 145 18.25 -19.94 -21.92
CA LEU A 145 18.11 -21.24 -22.62
C LEU A 145 18.15 -21.10 -24.14
N VAL A 146 17.62 -20.03 -24.70
CA VAL A 146 17.49 -19.82 -26.17
C VAL A 146 18.69 -19.06 -26.73
N GLY A 147 19.50 -18.43 -25.86
CA GLY A 147 20.52 -17.46 -26.26
C GLY A 147 19.92 -16.11 -26.63
N ASP A 148 20.74 -15.07 -26.66
CA ASP A 148 20.26 -13.72 -27.01
C ASP A 148 19.69 -13.74 -28.45
N PRO A 149 18.42 -13.38 -28.67
CA PRO A 149 17.81 -13.30 -29.99
C PRO A 149 18.58 -12.40 -30.97
N ALA A 150 19.37 -11.47 -30.46
CA ALA A 150 20.26 -10.62 -31.26
C ALA A 150 21.47 -11.41 -31.80
N VAL A 151 21.99 -12.38 -31.07
CA VAL A 151 23.09 -13.23 -31.49
C VAL A 151 22.62 -14.22 -32.58
N HIS A 152 21.44 -14.81 -32.43
CA HIS A 152 20.84 -15.67 -33.44
C HIS A 152 20.56 -14.94 -34.76
N ARG A 153 20.19 -13.65 -34.69
CA ARG A 153 19.98 -12.84 -35.89
C ARG A 153 21.27 -12.53 -36.62
N LEU A 154 22.38 -12.41 -35.91
CA LEU A 154 23.72 -12.21 -36.49
C LEU A 154 24.31 -13.50 -37.10
N GLU A 155 24.06 -14.65 -36.50
CA GLU A 155 24.48 -15.94 -37.06
C GLU A 155 23.68 -16.30 -38.30
N TYR A 156 22.36 -16.02 -38.32
CA TYR A 156 21.52 -16.27 -39.49
C TYR A 156 21.89 -15.36 -40.67
N SER A 157 22.25 -14.11 -40.43
CA SER A 157 22.71 -13.18 -41.48
C SER A 157 24.11 -13.54 -42.01
N ARG A 158 24.98 -14.15 -41.19
CA ARG A 158 26.29 -14.63 -41.62
C ARG A 158 26.18 -15.91 -42.46
N SER A 159 25.24 -16.81 -42.17
CA SER A 159 25.03 -18.03 -42.92
C SER A 159 24.43 -17.82 -44.31
N LEU A 160 23.71 -16.71 -44.52
CA LEU A 160 23.13 -16.31 -45.79
C LEU A 160 24.11 -15.52 -46.70
N GLY A 161 25.22 -15.02 -46.12
CA GLY A 161 26.20 -14.20 -46.82
C GLY A 161 27.33 -14.97 -47.55
N THR A 162 27.38 -16.28 -47.48
CA THR A 162 28.49 -17.09 -48.04
C THR A 162 28.15 -17.87 -49.33
N HIS A 163 27.02 -17.55 -49.99
CA HIS A 163 26.66 -18.19 -51.28
C HIS A 163 26.50 -17.21 -52.43
N SER A 164 27.39 -16.24 -52.55
CA SER A 164 27.46 -15.43 -53.78
C SER A 164 28.89 -15.04 -54.10
N ALA A 165 29.64 -16.02 -54.59
CA ALA A 165 30.87 -15.82 -55.36
C ALA A 165 31.21 -17.10 -56.11
N HIS A 166 30.62 -17.26 -57.30
CA HIS A 166 31.24 -17.87 -58.48
C HIS A 166 30.41 -17.50 -59.69
#